data_b3b4ee2fb871b0071d38b53963d6c206
#
_entry.id   b3b4ee2fb871b0071d38b53963d6c206
#
_cell.length_a   1.000
_cell.length_b   1.000
_cell.length_c   1.000
_cell.angle_alpha   90.00
_cell.angle_beta   90.00
_cell.angle_gamma   90.00
#
_symmetry.space_group_name_H-M   'P 1'
#
loop_
_entity.id
_entity.type
_entity.pdbx_description
1 polymer ?
#
loop_
_entity_poly.entity_id
_entity_poly.type
_entity_poly.pdbx_seq_one_letter_code
_entity_poly.pdbx_strand_id
1 'polypeptide(L)'
;MRVALVNPNRIKPPISPLGLEYVAEGLLAAGHEVNILDLCWEEQPEKAIPAFFNGREYGLVGLSIRNTDDCSFATRESFLPGFSSIVEVIRKHSGAPIVAGGVGFSVMPEAVMAITGVDAGVVGDGEFTLTAIADRCRRQASWEDLPNLVLHRNGSFRRNPVSTVPLFRMPPMSRTLVDNRRYYLEGGQAGIETKRGCPMGCVYCADPLAKGSAIRLRPPEDVVAELGRLLSQGIEHVHICDSEFNVPEDHALEICGEIIRGGLGDRLHWFAYCKPGSFSWELAGQMRRSGCRGINFGADSGDEGMLGRLGRDFAPSEILSAARLCRENGIAVMFDLLLGAPGETRESIARTIELMGRSGADRLGVTVGVRVYPGTRLSKEVQREDLRKGLVGGSDLRDPVFFLEPGIAPTVFDQLDALVGNDPRFLFFDPDRPDRNYNYNANQVLVRAIREGHRGAYWDILRRVHDKRVTRPS
;
A
#
# COMPACT_ATOMS: atom_id res chain seq x y z
N MET A 1 8.14 -11.75 -27.51
CA MET A 1 8.77 -12.86 -26.75
C MET A 1 7.87 -13.22 -25.60
N ARG A 2 8.07 -14.39 -24.99
CA ARG A 2 7.30 -14.80 -23.82
C ARG A 2 7.92 -14.27 -22.55
N VAL A 3 7.11 -13.65 -21.67
CA VAL A 3 7.51 -13.08 -20.37
C VAL A 3 6.70 -13.77 -19.27
N ALA A 4 7.37 -14.25 -18.23
CA ALA A 4 6.71 -14.72 -17.02
C ALA A 4 6.61 -13.57 -16.01
N LEU A 5 5.45 -13.35 -15.44
CA LEU A 5 5.27 -12.45 -14.31
C LEU A 5 4.86 -13.26 -13.08
N VAL A 6 5.51 -13.03 -11.96
CA VAL A 6 5.28 -13.78 -10.72
C VAL A 6 4.77 -12.85 -9.63
N ASN A 7 3.58 -13.16 -9.08
CA ASN A 7 3.10 -12.57 -7.84
C ASN A 7 3.46 -13.49 -6.67
N PRO A 8 4.45 -13.13 -5.84
CA PRO A 8 4.86 -13.94 -4.70
C PRO A 8 4.04 -13.67 -3.43
N ASN A 9 3.11 -12.70 -3.46
CA ASN A 9 2.35 -12.28 -2.28
C ASN A 9 1.32 -13.34 -1.88
N ARG A 10 1.41 -13.82 -0.63
CA ARG A 10 0.53 -14.85 -0.05
C ARG A 10 -0.23 -14.37 1.19
N ILE A 11 -0.20 -13.08 1.47
CA ILE A 11 -0.90 -12.47 2.61
C ILE A 11 -2.41 -12.74 2.52
N LYS A 12 -3.06 -12.97 3.66
CA LYS A 12 -4.52 -13.16 3.78
C LYS A 12 -5.10 -12.13 4.75
N PRO A 13 -6.21 -11.45 4.38
CA PRO A 13 -6.99 -11.56 3.14
C PRO A 13 -6.14 -11.23 1.90
N PRO A 14 -6.42 -11.85 0.74
CA PRO A 14 -5.63 -11.64 -0.46
C PRO A 14 -5.84 -10.24 -1.03
N ILE A 15 -4.78 -9.65 -1.57
CA ILE A 15 -4.80 -8.34 -2.20
C ILE A 15 -4.38 -8.49 -3.66
N SER A 16 -5.24 -8.03 -4.57
CA SER A 16 -4.99 -8.08 -6.01
C SER A 16 -3.67 -7.39 -6.37
N PRO A 17 -2.82 -8.01 -7.21
CA PRO A 17 -1.52 -7.47 -7.60
C PRO A 17 -1.64 -6.40 -8.70
N LEU A 18 -2.29 -5.27 -8.38
CA LEU A 18 -2.62 -4.19 -9.31
C LEU A 18 -1.43 -3.75 -10.17
N GLY A 19 -0.28 -3.46 -9.55
CA GLY A 19 0.91 -3.02 -10.28
C GLY A 19 1.45 -4.08 -11.25
N LEU A 20 1.32 -5.38 -10.91
CA LEU A 20 1.72 -6.47 -11.80
C LEU A 20 0.76 -6.55 -13.01
N GLU A 21 -0.52 -6.35 -12.79
CA GLU A 21 -1.53 -6.34 -13.86
C GLU A 21 -1.28 -5.17 -14.83
N TYR A 22 -0.94 -3.99 -14.31
CA TYR A 22 -0.55 -2.83 -15.13
C TYR A 22 0.72 -3.08 -15.96
N VAL A 23 1.72 -3.72 -15.37
CA VAL A 23 2.95 -4.13 -16.08
C VAL A 23 2.61 -5.14 -17.19
N ALA A 24 1.73 -6.10 -16.92
CA ALA A 24 1.31 -7.09 -17.90
C ALA A 24 0.62 -6.44 -19.11
N GLU A 25 -0.26 -5.46 -18.89
CA GLU A 25 -0.91 -4.70 -19.97
C GLU A 25 0.11 -3.94 -20.83
N GLY A 26 1.13 -3.34 -20.21
CA GLY A 26 2.21 -2.68 -20.93
C GLY A 26 2.98 -3.63 -21.87
N LEU A 27 3.30 -4.83 -21.37
CA LEU A 27 3.98 -5.87 -22.14
C LEU A 27 3.10 -6.40 -23.31
N LEU A 28 1.79 -6.63 -23.05
CA LEU A 28 0.86 -7.07 -24.08
C LEU A 28 0.68 -6.02 -25.17
N ALA A 29 0.55 -4.73 -24.80
CA ALA A 29 0.46 -3.63 -25.74
C ALA A 29 1.70 -3.49 -26.63
N ALA A 30 2.87 -3.93 -26.16
CA ALA A 30 4.13 -3.98 -26.93
C ALA A 30 4.30 -5.29 -27.74
N GLY A 31 3.28 -6.16 -27.77
CA GLY A 31 3.29 -7.41 -28.54
C GLY A 31 4.15 -8.51 -27.94
N HIS A 32 4.29 -8.55 -26.61
CA HIS A 32 4.85 -9.70 -25.90
C HIS A 32 3.74 -10.66 -25.48
N GLU A 33 4.09 -11.93 -25.32
CA GLU A 33 3.23 -12.94 -24.69
C GLU A 33 3.49 -12.90 -23.18
N VAL A 34 2.45 -12.79 -22.37
CA VAL A 34 2.57 -12.69 -20.91
C VAL A 34 1.85 -13.86 -20.26
N ASN A 35 2.55 -14.56 -19.37
CA ASN A 35 1.97 -15.58 -18.50
C ASN A 35 2.19 -15.15 -17.03
N ILE A 36 1.14 -15.20 -16.24
CA ILE A 36 1.20 -14.81 -14.82
C ILE A 36 1.15 -16.07 -13.94
N LEU A 37 2.14 -16.20 -13.07
CA LEU A 37 2.15 -17.16 -11.97
C LEU A 37 1.73 -16.42 -10.69
N ASP A 38 0.51 -16.67 -10.23
CA ASP A 38 -0.05 -16.05 -9.05
C ASP A 38 0.03 -16.99 -7.84
N LEU A 39 1.12 -16.86 -7.06
CA LEU A 39 1.37 -17.69 -5.89
C LEU A 39 0.43 -17.40 -4.71
N CYS A 40 -0.41 -16.36 -4.80
CA CYS A 40 -1.42 -16.09 -3.78
C CYS A 40 -2.38 -17.26 -3.56
N TRP A 41 -2.59 -18.06 -4.59
CA TRP A 41 -3.54 -19.18 -4.61
C TRP A 41 -2.87 -20.53 -4.44
N GLU A 42 -1.54 -20.57 -4.40
CA GLU A 42 -0.77 -21.80 -4.36
C GLU A 42 -0.39 -22.18 -2.93
N GLU A 43 -0.86 -23.33 -2.45
CA GLU A 43 -0.50 -23.86 -1.14
C GLU A 43 0.98 -24.32 -1.10
N GLN A 44 1.48 -24.84 -2.22
CA GLN A 44 2.81 -25.42 -2.38
C GLN A 44 3.56 -24.74 -3.53
N PRO A 45 4.13 -23.54 -3.32
CA PRO A 45 4.89 -22.83 -4.35
C PRO A 45 6.02 -23.66 -4.97
N GLU A 46 6.66 -24.50 -4.17
CA GLU A 46 7.73 -25.41 -4.60
C GLU A 46 7.30 -26.46 -5.63
N LYS A 47 6.00 -26.70 -5.79
CA LYS A 47 5.41 -27.54 -6.84
C LYS A 47 4.82 -26.71 -7.98
N ALA A 48 4.19 -25.59 -7.66
CA ALA A 48 3.53 -24.73 -8.65
C ALA A 48 4.55 -24.08 -9.59
N ILE A 49 5.68 -23.61 -9.06
CA ILE A 49 6.74 -22.97 -9.88
C ILE A 49 7.30 -23.93 -10.93
N PRO A 50 7.79 -25.14 -10.58
CA PRO A 50 8.24 -26.11 -11.59
C PRO A 50 7.18 -26.42 -12.65
N ALA A 51 5.93 -26.62 -12.24
CA ALA A 51 4.84 -26.93 -13.16
C ALA A 51 4.56 -25.78 -14.13
N PHE A 52 4.67 -24.53 -13.69
CA PHE A 52 4.49 -23.34 -14.51
C PHE A 52 5.58 -23.21 -15.59
N PHE A 53 6.85 -23.47 -15.25
CA PHE A 53 7.98 -23.35 -16.17
C PHE A 53 8.18 -24.60 -17.05
N ASN A 54 7.62 -25.75 -16.69
CA ASN A 54 7.80 -26.99 -17.40
C ASN A 54 7.33 -26.91 -18.86
N GLY A 55 8.22 -27.22 -19.80
CA GLY A 55 7.95 -27.22 -21.25
C GLY A 55 7.72 -25.81 -21.85
N ARG A 56 8.06 -24.75 -21.12
CA ARG A 56 7.93 -23.36 -21.58
C ARG A 56 9.26 -22.63 -21.42
N GLU A 57 9.68 -21.98 -22.50
CA GLU A 57 10.83 -21.07 -22.45
C GLU A 57 10.36 -19.64 -22.32
N TYR A 58 10.92 -18.92 -21.35
CA TYR A 58 10.70 -17.50 -21.12
C TYR A 58 11.98 -16.73 -21.40
N GLY A 59 11.88 -15.56 -22.00
CA GLY A 59 13.01 -14.67 -22.23
C GLY A 59 13.25 -13.68 -21.10
N LEU A 60 12.27 -13.54 -20.19
CA LEU A 60 12.31 -12.64 -19.04
C LEU A 60 11.36 -13.13 -17.95
N VAL A 61 11.77 -12.99 -16.69
CA VAL A 61 10.93 -13.22 -15.52
C VAL A 61 10.81 -11.91 -14.72
N GLY A 62 9.61 -11.40 -14.54
CA GLY A 62 9.31 -10.27 -13.66
C GLY A 62 8.79 -10.77 -12.30
N LEU A 63 9.36 -10.28 -11.18
CA LEU A 63 8.94 -10.61 -9.82
C LEU A 63 8.38 -9.37 -9.13
N SER A 64 7.10 -9.38 -8.74
CA SER A 64 6.43 -8.25 -8.11
C SER A 64 6.52 -8.30 -6.59
N ILE A 65 7.36 -7.47 -5.98
CA ILE A 65 7.51 -7.36 -4.53
C ILE A 65 6.68 -6.17 -4.02
N ARG A 66 5.54 -6.47 -3.43
CA ARG A 66 4.62 -5.45 -2.92
C ARG A 66 5.09 -4.89 -1.57
N ASN A 67 5.46 -5.76 -0.64
CA ASN A 67 5.92 -5.42 0.71
C ASN A 67 7.19 -6.18 1.03
N THR A 68 8.11 -5.58 1.79
CA THR A 68 9.32 -6.24 2.29
C THR A 68 9.11 -6.88 3.66
N ASP A 69 8.14 -6.38 4.41
CA ASP A 69 7.81 -6.80 5.76
C ASP A 69 6.33 -6.49 6.08
N ASP A 70 5.88 -6.86 7.28
CA ASP A 70 4.51 -6.67 7.74
C ASP A 70 4.22 -5.26 8.27
N CYS A 71 5.21 -4.36 8.28
CA CYS A 71 5.12 -3.00 8.83
C CYS A 71 4.64 -2.93 10.29
N SER A 72 4.75 -4.01 11.07
CA SER A 72 4.32 -4.07 12.46
C SER A 72 5.51 -3.99 13.41
N PHE A 73 5.49 -3.03 14.35
CA PHE A 73 6.51 -2.91 15.38
C PHE A 73 6.54 -4.13 16.31
N ALA A 74 5.38 -4.74 16.57
CA ALA A 74 5.27 -5.87 17.47
C ALA A 74 5.91 -7.14 16.90
N THR A 75 5.65 -7.44 15.63
CA THR A 75 6.07 -8.68 14.97
C THR A 75 7.36 -8.55 14.17
N ARG A 76 7.56 -7.45 13.46
CA ARG A 76 8.70 -7.19 12.56
C ARG A 76 9.00 -8.34 11.61
N GLU A 77 7.96 -8.96 11.07
CA GLU A 77 8.09 -10.10 10.17
C GLU A 77 8.61 -9.67 8.79
N SER A 78 9.77 -10.21 8.40
CA SER A 78 10.34 -9.97 7.07
C SER A 78 9.84 -11.01 6.06
N PHE A 79 9.41 -10.56 4.89
CA PHE A 79 8.98 -11.43 3.79
C PHE A 79 10.13 -11.79 2.84
N LEU A 80 11.29 -11.15 2.96
CA LEU A 80 12.44 -11.32 2.05
C LEU A 80 12.97 -12.76 2.00
N PRO A 81 13.06 -13.51 3.11
CA PRO A 81 13.48 -14.92 3.05
C PRO A 81 12.57 -15.79 2.18
N GLY A 82 11.27 -15.55 2.24
CA GLY A 82 10.30 -16.26 1.39
C GLY A 82 10.49 -15.95 -0.10
N PHE A 83 10.80 -14.72 -0.44
CA PHE A 83 11.08 -14.31 -1.82
C PHE A 83 12.40 -14.91 -2.32
N SER A 84 13.44 -15.01 -1.48
CA SER A 84 14.69 -15.70 -1.82
C SER A 84 14.42 -17.15 -2.23
N SER A 85 13.66 -17.88 -1.43
CA SER A 85 13.30 -19.27 -1.73
C SER A 85 12.56 -19.42 -3.07
N ILE A 86 11.65 -18.49 -3.37
CA ILE A 86 10.93 -18.45 -4.66
C ILE A 86 11.92 -18.25 -5.83
N VAL A 87 12.84 -17.28 -5.72
CA VAL A 87 13.86 -17.00 -6.74
C VAL A 87 14.77 -18.22 -6.97
N GLU A 88 15.19 -18.89 -5.89
CA GLU A 88 16.00 -20.11 -5.98
C GLU A 88 15.29 -21.23 -6.76
N VAL A 89 13.98 -21.43 -6.53
CA VAL A 89 13.21 -22.42 -7.26
C VAL A 89 13.06 -22.02 -8.73
N ILE A 90 12.75 -20.74 -9.03
CA ILE A 90 12.65 -20.25 -10.42
C ILE A 90 13.97 -20.51 -11.18
N ARG A 91 15.13 -20.20 -10.58
CA ARG A 91 16.44 -20.40 -11.22
C ARG A 91 16.76 -21.85 -11.58
N LYS A 92 16.20 -22.83 -10.86
CA LYS A 92 16.35 -24.23 -11.18
C LYS A 92 15.56 -24.64 -12.44
N HIS A 93 14.56 -23.84 -12.84
CA HIS A 93 13.63 -24.19 -13.92
C HIS A 93 13.62 -23.18 -15.07
N SER A 94 14.34 -22.05 -14.95
CA SER A 94 14.44 -21.02 -15.99
C SER A 94 15.83 -20.39 -16.00
N GLY A 95 16.44 -20.30 -17.18
CA GLY A 95 17.67 -19.53 -17.41
C GLY A 95 17.44 -18.07 -17.75
N ALA A 96 16.18 -17.60 -17.80
CA ALA A 96 15.85 -16.22 -18.11
C ALA A 96 16.29 -15.28 -16.98
N PRO A 97 16.68 -14.02 -17.29
CA PRO A 97 16.96 -13.03 -16.28
C PRO A 97 15.71 -12.76 -15.41
N ILE A 98 15.93 -12.65 -14.09
CA ILE A 98 14.88 -12.33 -13.10
C ILE A 98 15.01 -10.86 -12.71
N VAL A 99 13.98 -10.09 -13.00
CA VAL A 99 13.90 -8.66 -12.69
C VAL A 99 12.82 -8.41 -11.63
N ALA A 100 13.21 -7.89 -10.48
CA ALA A 100 12.28 -7.53 -9.43
C ALA A 100 11.72 -6.12 -9.64
N GLY A 101 10.52 -5.87 -9.14
CA GLY A 101 9.87 -4.56 -9.14
C GLY A 101 8.78 -4.48 -8.07
N GLY A 102 8.00 -3.40 -8.11
CA GLY A 102 6.93 -3.12 -7.17
C GLY A 102 7.34 -2.17 -6.05
N VAL A 103 6.37 -1.77 -5.22
CA VAL A 103 6.58 -0.76 -4.17
C VAL A 103 7.62 -1.25 -3.14
N GLY A 104 7.50 -2.49 -2.66
CA GLY A 104 8.45 -3.07 -1.70
C GLY A 104 9.88 -3.13 -2.26
N PHE A 105 10.05 -3.46 -3.54
CA PHE A 105 11.36 -3.37 -4.18
C PHE A 105 11.86 -1.92 -4.22
N SER A 106 11.02 -1.00 -4.65
CA SER A 106 11.41 0.41 -4.88
C SER A 106 11.90 1.12 -3.62
N VAL A 107 11.37 0.75 -2.44
CA VAL A 107 11.78 1.38 -1.17
C VAL A 107 13.06 0.79 -0.58
N MET A 108 13.42 -0.47 -0.92
CA MET A 108 14.61 -1.15 -0.38
C MET A 108 15.35 -1.98 -1.45
N PRO A 109 15.70 -1.43 -2.62
CA PRO A 109 16.14 -2.21 -3.77
C PRO A 109 17.42 -3.01 -3.51
N GLU A 110 18.43 -2.42 -2.85
CA GLU A 110 19.69 -3.12 -2.59
C GLU A 110 19.51 -4.27 -1.59
N ALA A 111 18.73 -4.07 -0.54
CA ALA A 111 18.45 -5.11 0.44
C ALA A 111 17.69 -6.28 -0.20
N VAL A 112 16.67 -5.97 -1.02
CA VAL A 112 15.92 -6.99 -1.76
C VAL A 112 16.86 -7.77 -2.69
N MET A 113 17.68 -7.10 -3.49
CA MET A 113 18.62 -7.76 -4.40
C MET A 113 19.67 -8.60 -3.66
N ALA A 114 20.23 -8.07 -2.58
CA ALA A 114 21.23 -8.77 -1.78
C ALA A 114 20.70 -10.08 -1.17
N ILE A 115 19.42 -10.10 -0.76
CA ILE A 115 18.81 -11.26 -0.12
C ILE A 115 18.25 -12.24 -1.16
N THR A 116 17.58 -11.74 -2.19
CA THR A 116 16.88 -12.60 -3.17
C THR A 116 17.76 -13.07 -4.30
N GLY A 117 18.85 -12.37 -4.59
CA GLY A 117 19.77 -12.72 -5.68
C GLY A 117 19.17 -12.52 -7.08
N VAL A 118 18.17 -11.65 -7.27
CA VAL A 118 17.66 -11.29 -8.59
C VAL A 118 18.70 -10.57 -9.43
N ASP A 119 18.63 -10.65 -10.76
CA ASP A 119 19.68 -10.13 -11.66
C ASP A 119 19.67 -8.60 -11.75
N ALA A 120 18.48 -8.03 -11.64
CA ALA A 120 18.25 -6.59 -11.67
C ALA A 120 16.92 -6.26 -10.99
N GLY A 121 16.66 -4.97 -10.82
CA GLY A 121 15.34 -4.51 -10.39
C GLY A 121 14.96 -3.15 -10.96
N VAL A 122 13.67 -2.87 -10.97
CA VAL A 122 13.08 -1.63 -11.48
C VAL A 122 12.51 -0.83 -10.30
N VAL A 123 13.01 0.36 -10.08
CA VAL A 123 12.48 1.34 -9.11
C VAL A 123 11.42 2.20 -9.78
N GLY A 124 10.27 2.36 -9.14
CA GLY A 124 9.19 3.19 -9.66
C GLY A 124 8.29 2.47 -10.67
N ASP A 125 8.01 3.12 -11.80
CA ASP A 125 7.06 2.63 -12.79
C ASP A 125 7.63 1.46 -13.59
N GLY A 126 7.05 0.28 -13.40
CA GLY A 126 7.49 -0.95 -14.05
C GLY A 126 7.00 -1.12 -15.48
N GLU A 127 5.85 -0.53 -15.85
CA GLU A 127 5.12 -0.78 -17.09
C GLU A 127 5.96 -0.47 -18.33
N PHE A 128 6.70 0.63 -18.30
CA PHE A 128 7.53 1.06 -19.43
C PHE A 128 8.93 0.45 -19.37
N THR A 129 9.54 0.40 -18.18
CA THR A 129 10.91 -0.10 -18.04
C THR A 129 10.99 -1.60 -18.28
N LEU A 130 10.06 -2.40 -17.72
CA LEU A 130 10.07 -3.85 -17.97
C LEU A 130 9.76 -4.19 -19.44
N THR A 131 8.87 -3.43 -20.08
CA THR A 131 8.59 -3.54 -21.50
C THR A 131 9.85 -3.24 -22.33
N ALA A 132 10.60 -2.18 -22.00
CA ALA A 132 11.84 -1.87 -22.68
C ALA A 132 12.92 -2.94 -22.50
N ILE A 133 13.02 -3.55 -21.29
CA ILE A 133 13.88 -4.71 -21.04
C ILE A 133 13.48 -5.87 -21.95
N ALA A 134 12.18 -6.21 -21.99
CA ALA A 134 11.66 -7.29 -22.81
C ALA A 134 11.96 -7.09 -24.32
N ASP A 135 11.81 -5.84 -24.80
CA ASP A 135 12.17 -5.48 -26.18
C ASP A 135 13.67 -5.65 -26.48
N ARG A 136 14.54 -5.24 -25.54
CA ARG A 136 15.99 -5.42 -25.68
C ARG A 136 16.37 -6.90 -25.63
N CYS A 137 15.81 -7.69 -24.72
CA CYS A 137 16.01 -9.14 -24.66
C CYS A 137 15.58 -9.82 -25.97
N ARG A 138 14.41 -9.46 -26.54
CA ARG A 138 13.93 -9.97 -27.82
C ARG A 138 14.90 -9.73 -28.96
N ARG A 139 15.61 -8.60 -28.93
CA ARG A 139 16.62 -8.18 -29.92
C ARG A 139 18.04 -8.65 -29.58
N GLN A 140 18.22 -9.39 -28.51
CA GLN A 140 19.54 -9.81 -27.97
C GLN A 140 20.47 -8.61 -27.71
N ALA A 141 19.90 -7.45 -27.35
CA ALA A 141 20.61 -6.22 -27.05
C ALA A 141 20.74 -5.99 -25.54
N SER A 142 21.80 -5.30 -25.13
CA SER A 142 21.98 -4.90 -23.74
C SER A 142 20.83 -3.98 -23.28
N TRP A 143 20.37 -4.17 -22.05
CA TRP A 143 19.33 -3.38 -21.41
C TRP A 143 19.82 -2.67 -20.13
N GLU A 144 21.12 -2.81 -19.80
CA GLU A 144 21.68 -2.29 -18.54
C GLU A 144 21.76 -0.76 -18.48
N ASP A 145 21.60 -0.07 -19.61
CA ASP A 145 21.57 1.40 -19.74
C ASP A 145 20.19 2.01 -19.52
N LEU A 146 19.13 1.19 -19.42
CA LEU A 146 17.76 1.69 -19.27
C LEU A 146 17.57 2.44 -17.94
N PRO A 147 16.71 3.47 -17.90
CA PRO A 147 16.41 4.19 -16.67
C PRO A 147 15.70 3.30 -15.64
N ASN A 148 15.66 3.75 -14.40
CA ASN A 148 14.99 3.10 -13.27
C ASN A 148 15.62 1.77 -12.81
N LEU A 149 16.72 1.34 -13.42
CA LEU A 149 17.35 0.07 -13.06
C LEU A 149 18.26 0.19 -11.84
N VAL A 150 18.21 -0.86 -11.03
CA VAL A 150 19.25 -1.19 -10.04
C VAL A 150 19.89 -2.50 -10.46
N LEU A 151 21.21 -2.50 -10.56
CA LEU A 151 22.03 -3.61 -11.01
C LEU A 151 23.06 -3.95 -9.94
N HIS A 152 23.34 -5.25 -9.76
CA HIS A 152 24.44 -5.69 -8.93
C HIS A 152 25.59 -6.13 -9.83
N ARG A 153 26.73 -5.44 -9.75
CA ARG A 153 27.92 -5.71 -10.59
C ARG A 153 29.19 -5.56 -9.76
N ASN A 154 30.05 -6.53 -9.85
CA ASN A 154 31.39 -6.53 -9.21
C ASN A 154 31.29 -6.25 -7.69
N GLY A 155 30.28 -6.84 -7.00
CA GLY A 155 30.10 -6.67 -5.56
C GLY A 155 29.52 -5.31 -5.12
N SER A 156 29.08 -4.47 -6.07
CA SER A 156 28.46 -3.17 -5.77
C SER A 156 27.13 -3.00 -6.50
N PHE A 157 26.27 -2.12 -5.95
CA PHE A 157 25.02 -1.75 -6.58
C PHE A 157 25.20 -0.48 -7.41
N ARG A 158 24.71 -0.50 -8.65
CA ARG A 158 24.62 0.65 -9.54
C ARG A 158 23.15 1.00 -9.76
N ARG A 159 22.78 2.24 -9.52
CA ARG A 159 21.46 2.79 -9.85
C ARG A 159 21.57 3.66 -11.11
N ASN A 160 20.71 3.37 -12.07
CA ASN A 160 20.53 4.25 -13.21
C ASN A 160 19.61 5.43 -12.85
N PRO A 161 19.65 6.55 -13.59
CA PRO A 161 18.76 7.69 -13.34
C PRO A 161 17.29 7.27 -13.34
N VAL A 162 16.52 7.82 -12.40
CA VAL A 162 15.06 7.59 -12.36
C VAL A 162 14.39 8.48 -13.40
N SER A 163 13.52 7.90 -14.20
CA SER A 163 12.71 8.59 -15.18
C SER A 163 11.24 8.22 -14.97
N THR A 164 10.35 9.18 -15.06
CA THR A 164 8.91 8.98 -14.95
C THR A 164 8.24 9.20 -16.29
N VAL A 165 7.16 8.48 -16.54
CA VAL A 165 6.36 8.59 -17.76
C VAL A 165 4.99 9.15 -17.40
N PRO A 166 4.41 10.04 -18.20
CA PRO A 166 3.04 10.53 -18.00
C PRO A 166 2.03 9.39 -18.06
N LEU A 167 1.10 9.34 -17.09
CA LEU A 167 0.18 8.22 -16.94
C LEU A 167 -0.89 8.12 -18.04
N PHE A 168 -1.13 9.19 -18.79
CA PHE A 168 -1.98 9.13 -20.00
C PHE A 168 -1.40 8.25 -21.12
N ARG A 169 -0.13 7.84 -21.00
CA ARG A 169 0.51 6.90 -21.93
C ARG A 169 0.32 5.43 -21.55
N MET A 170 -0.32 5.17 -20.41
CA MET A 170 -0.64 3.79 -20.02
C MET A 170 -1.65 3.20 -21.00
N PRO A 171 -1.51 1.91 -21.36
CA PRO A 171 -2.54 1.25 -22.16
C PRO A 171 -3.83 1.12 -21.35
N PRO A 172 -4.99 0.94 -22.04
CA PRO A 172 -6.24 0.62 -21.36
C PRO A 172 -6.12 -0.65 -20.51
N MET A 173 -6.55 -0.59 -19.26
CA MET A 173 -6.49 -1.70 -18.30
C MET A 173 -7.67 -2.66 -18.53
N SER A 174 -7.41 -3.87 -19.01
CA SER A 174 -8.47 -4.86 -19.26
C SER A 174 -9.08 -5.42 -17.97
N ARG A 175 -8.28 -5.52 -16.91
CA ARG A 175 -8.63 -6.11 -15.61
C ARG A 175 -9.06 -7.58 -15.69
N THR A 176 -8.46 -8.32 -16.65
CA THR A 176 -8.75 -9.75 -16.91
C THR A 176 -7.52 -10.64 -16.84
N LEU A 177 -6.36 -10.06 -16.54
CA LEU A 177 -5.07 -10.78 -16.55
C LEU A 177 -4.82 -11.58 -15.27
N VAL A 178 -5.51 -11.20 -14.20
CA VAL A 178 -5.60 -11.97 -12.95
C VAL A 178 -7.07 -12.24 -12.63
N ASP A 179 -7.35 -13.22 -11.77
CA ASP A 179 -8.73 -13.47 -11.33
C ASP A 179 -9.18 -12.41 -10.30
N ASN A 180 -9.47 -11.19 -10.81
CA ASN A 180 -9.93 -10.07 -9.99
C ASN A 180 -11.22 -10.41 -9.22
N ARG A 181 -12.10 -11.26 -9.78
CA ARG A 181 -13.32 -11.69 -9.11
C ARG A 181 -13.01 -12.57 -7.88
N ARG A 182 -12.05 -13.50 -7.99
CA ARG A 182 -11.61 -14.30 -6.84
C ARG A 182 -10.96 -13.42 -5.77
N TYR A 183 -10.10 -12.48 -6.17
CA TYR A 183 -9.55 -11.48 -5.24
C TYR A 183 -10.64 -10.69 -4.53
N TYR A 184 -11.68 -10.26 -5.24
CA TYR A 184 -12.81 -9.58 -4.63
C TYR A 184 -13.60 -10.46 -3.65
N LEU A 185 -13.86 -11.71 -4.02
CA LEU A 185 -14.64 -12.62 -3.19
C LEU A 185 -13.89 -13.06 -1.92
N GLU A 186 -12.57 -13.22 -1.99
CA GLU A 186 -11.73 -13.66 -0.87
C GLU A 186 -10.99 -12.50 -0.17
N GLY A 187 -10.79 -11.36 -0.84
CA GLY A 187 -10.09 -10.18 -0.32
C GLY A 187 -10.98 -8.99 0.01
N GLY A 188 -12.25 -9.01 -0.39
CA GLY A 188 -13.26 -8.02 0.00
C GLY A 188 -13.33 -6.76 -0.85
N GLN A 189 -12.30 -6.44 -1.63
CA GLN A 189 -12.24 -5.25 -2.49
C GLN A 189 -11.23 -5.43 -3.61
N ALA A 190 -11.35 -4.60 -4.68
CA ALA A 190 -10.33 -4.45 -5.72
C ALA A 190 -9.61 -3.10 -5.58
N GLY A 191 -8.37 -3.02 -6.08
CA GLY A 191 -7.62 -1.75 -6.12
C GLY A 191 -7.71 -1.05 -7.47
N ILE A 192 -7.57 0.28 -7.46
CA ILE A 192 -7.39 1.13 -8.64
C ILE A 192 -6.52 2.33 -8.27
N GLU A 193 -5.79 2.91 -9.22
CA GLU A 193 -5.08 4.17 -9.06
C GLU A 193 -5.69 5.25 -9.96
N THR A 194 -5.81 6.49 -9.45
CA THR A 194 -6.20 7.65 -10.26
C THR A 194 -5.01 8.55 -10.59
N LYS A 195 -3.94 8.41 -9.83
CA LYS A 195 -2.67 9.15 -9.99
C LYS A 195 -1.53 8.44 -9.29
N ARG A 196 -0.30 8.90 -9.53
CA ARG A 196 0.92 8.49 -8.81
C ARG A 196 1.72 9.71 -8.38
N GLY A 197 2.50 9.52 -7.31
CA GLY A 197 3.34 10.55 -6.70
C GLY A 197 2.66 11.27 -5.55
N CYS A 198 3.48 11.74 -4.61
CA CYS A 198 3.03 12.48 -3.43
C CYS A 198 4.03 13.59 -3.09
N PRO A 199 3.62 14.87 -3.12
CA PRO A 199 4.50 16.01 -2.86
C PRO A 199 4.68 16.30 -1.37
N MET A 200 4.01 15.52 -0.49
CA MET A 200 4.01 15.76 0.96
C MET A 200 5.39 15.56 1.58
N GLY A 201 5.64 16.31 2.66
CA GLY A 201 6.91 16.33 3.38
C GLY A 201 6.99 15.37 4.57
N CYS A 202 6.14 14.34 4.66
CA CYS A 202 6.12 13.40 5.77
C CYS A 202 7.48 12.74 5.97
N VAL A 203 8.08 12.89 7.15
CA VAL A 203 9.49 12.52 7.38
C VAL A 203 9.75 11.02 7.30
N TYR A 204 8.76 10.22 7.61
CA TYR A 204 8.81 8.75 7.68
C TYR A 204 8.42 8.06 6.36
N CYS A 205 7.71 8.77 5.47
CA CYS A 205 7.01 8.15 4.34
C CYS A 205 7.96 7.74 3.22
N ALA A 206 7.81 6.50 2.77
CA ALA A 206 8.58 5.93 1.65
C ALA A 206 7.84 6.00 0.29
N ASP A 207 6.59 6.45 0.24
CA ASP A 207 5.82 6.56 -1.01
C ASP A 207 6.53 7.41 -2.09
N PRO A 208 7.14 8.57 -1.76
CA PRO A 208 7.89 9.34 -2.75
C PRO A 208 9.10 8.60 -3.33
N LEU A 209 9.69 7.64 -2.61
CA LEU A 209 10.78 6.80 -3.12
C LEU A 209 10.29 5.79 -4.16
N ALA A 210 9.06 5.31 -4.01
CA ALA A 210 8.48 4.32 -4.91
C ALA A 210 7.67 4.94 -6.06
N LYS A 211 6.89 6.01 -5.78
CA LYS A 211 5.94 6.59 -6.75
C LYS A 211 6.39 7.95 -7.29
N GLY A 212 7.48 8.52 -6.75
CA GLY A 212 7.96 9.87 -7.05
C GLY A 212 7.28 10.95 -6.20
N SER A 213 7.90 12.15 -6.15
CA SER A 213 7.35 13.32 -5.44
C SER A 213 6.45 14.18 -6.31
N ALA A 214 6.60 14.13 -7.64
CA ALA A 214 5.74 14.87 -8.56
C ALA A 214 4.45 14.07 -8.83
N ILE A 215 3.32 14.75 -8.73
CA ILE A 215 2.00 14.15 -9.03
C ILE A 215 1.88 13.95 -10.54
N ARG A 216 1.46 12.77 -10.95
CA ARG A 216 1.15 12.39 -12.32
C ARG A 216 -0.27 11.84 -12.37
N LEU A 217 -1.13 12.48 -13.11
CA LEU A 217 -2.55 12.22 -13.18
C LEU A 217 -2.87 11.21 -14.30
N ARG A 218 -3.84 10.35 -14.06
CA ARG A 218 -4.50 9.56 -15.11
C ARG A 218 -5.70 10.35 -15.66
N PRO A 219 -6.00 10.26 -16.95
CA PRO A 219 -7.24 10.80 -17.49
C PRO A 219 -8.46 10.25 -16.73
N PRO A 220 -9.40 11.10 -16.28
CA PRO A 220 -10.59 10.64 -15.55
C PRO A 220 -11.43 9.61 -16.32
N GLU A 221 -11.54 9.77 -17.63
CA GLU A 221 -12.23 8.85 -18.54
C GLU A 221 -11.60 7.44 -18.53
N ASP A 222 -10.28 7.33 -18.47
CA ASP A 222 -9.58 6.04 -18.40
C ASP A 222 -9.83 5.33 -17.07
N VAL A 223 -9.86 6.11 -15.97
CA VAL A 223 -10.18 5.61 -14.64
C VAL A 223 -11.60 5.09 -14.58
N VAL A 224 -12.57 5.84 -15.11
CA VAL A 224 -13.98 5.47 -15.10
C VAL A 224 -14.24 4.28 -16.03
N ALA A 225 -13.56 4.20 -17.18
CA ALA A 225 -13.63 3.02 -18.04
C ALA A 225 -13.11 1.76 -17.33
N GLU A 226 -12.03 1.85 -16.55
CA GLU A 226 -11.51 0.75 -15.74
C GLU A 226 -12.49 0.35 -14.64
N LEU A 227 -13.09 1.31 -13.92
CA LEU A 227 -14.15 1.06 -12.93
C LEU A 227 -15.35 0.33 -13.55
N GLY A 228 -15.76 0.74 -14.76
CA GLY A 228 -16.81 0.08 -15.52
C GLY A 228 -16.51 -1.39 -15.81
N ARG A 229 -15.24 -1.72 -16.14
CA ARG A 229 -14.80 -3.11 -16.36
C ARG A 229 -14.87 -3.93 -15.07
N LEU A 230 -14.47 -3.38 -13.93
CA LEU A 230 -14.61 -4.05 -12.65
C LEU A 230 -16.07 -4.28 -12.27
N LEU A 231 -16.93 -3.28 -12.44
CA LEU A 231 -18.37 -3.40 -12.21
C LEU A 231 -19.03 -4.45 -13.13
N SER A 232 -18.58 -4.59 -14.37
CA SER A 232 -19.08 -5.63 -15.29
C SER A 232 -18.74 -7.04 -14.84
N GLN A 233 -17.68 -7.21 -14.05
CA GLN A 233 -17.30 -8.46 -13.41
C GLN A 233 -18.01 -8.71 -12.06
N GLY A 234 -18.93 -7.82 -11.65
CA GLY A 234 -19.61 -7.88 -10.36
C GLY A 234 -18.74 -7.43 -9.18
N ILE A 235 -17.70 -6.64 -9.43
CA ILE A 235 -16.81 -6.07 -8.40
C ILE A 235 -17.29 -4.65 -8.09
N GLU A 236 -18.01 -4.50 -7.00
CA GLU A 236 -18.68 -3.25 -6.63
C GLU A 236 -17.93 -2.46 -5.55
N HIS A 237 -17.00 -3.09 -4.81
CA HIS A 237 -16.21 -2.44 -3.77
C HIS A 237 -14.77 -2.25 -4.23
N VAL A 238 -14.33 -0.99 -4.25
CA VAL A 238 -13.02 -0.60 -4.78
C VAL A 238 -12.29 0.27 -3.75
N HIS A 239 -10.97 0.08 -3.65
CA HIS A 239 -10.08 0.97 -2.93
C HIS A 239 -9.25 1.78 -3.92
N ILE A 240 -9.30 3.11 -3.82
CA ILE A 240 -8.41 3.99 -4.57
C ILE A 240 -7.05 3.97 -3.85
N CYS A 241 -6.03 3.45 -4.53
CA CYS A 241 -4.68 3.19 -3.99
C CYS A 241 -3.73 4.39 -4.13
N ASP A 242 -4.27 5.58 -4.32
CA ASP A 242 -3.50 6.82 -4.30
C ASP A 242 -2.92 7.07 -2.90
N SER A 243 -1.80 7.78 -2.83
CA SER A 243 -1.22 8.16 -1.52
C SER A 243 -2.16 9.09 -0.73
N GLU A 244 -2.76 10.09 -1.42
CA GLU A 244 -3.73 11.04 -0.87
C GLU A 244 -4.71 11.41 -1.99
N PHE A 245 -5.91 10.82 -2.02
CA PHE A 245 -6.87 11.00 -3.12
C PHE A 245 -7.24 12.46 -3.35
N ASN A 246 -7.42 13.25 -2.27
CA ASN A 246 -7.81 14.64 -2.31
C ASN A 246 -6.67 15.63 -2.66
N VAL A 247 -5.51 15.15 -3.10
CA VAL A 247 -4.38 16.01 -3.50
C VAL A 247 -3.90 15.65 -4.91
N PRO A 248 -4.11 16.53 -5.91
CA PRO A 248 -4.80 17.82 -5.88
C PRO A 248 -6.33 17.64 -5.87
N GLU A 249 -7.04 18.60 -5.25
CA GLU A 249 -8.48 18.54 -5.09
C GLU A 249 -9.23 18.59 -6.43
N ASP A 250 -8.77 19.43 -7.38
CA ASP A 250 -9.37 19.55 -8.71
C ASP A 250 -9.47 18.21 -9.42
N HIS A 251 -8.39 17.41 -9.39
CA HIS A 251 -8.40 16.07 -10.01
C HIS A 251 -9.37 15.12 -9.29
N ALA A 252 -9.44 15.19 -7.96
CA ALA A 252 -10.40 14.39 -7.21
C ALA A 252 -11.85 14.74 -7.57
N LEU A 253 -12.14 16.03 -7.74
CA LEU A 253 -13.44 16.53 -8.21
C LEU A 253 -13.75 16.06 -9.65
N GLU A 254 -12.75 16.10 -10.55
CA GLU A 254 -12.90 15.60 -11.92
C GLU A 254 -13.22 14.10 -11.94
N ILE A 255 -12.49 13.27 -11.17
CA ILE A 255 -12.77 11.83 -11.04
C ILE A 255 -14.19 11.59 -10.51
N CYS A 256 -14.58 12.26 -9.42
CA CYS A 256 -15.93 12.14 -8.87
C CYS A 256 -17.00 12.56 -9.88
N GLY A 257 -16.78 13.67 -10.58
CA GLY A 257 -17.67 14.17 -11.63
C GLY A 257 -17.83 13.19 -12.77
N GLU A 258 -16.75 12.54 -13.23
CA GLU A 258 -16.78 11.56 -14.30
C GLU A 258 -17.50 10.27 -13.88
N ILE A 259 -17.28 9.79 -12.64
CA ILE A 259 -18.04 8.64 -12.09
C ILE A 259 -19.55 8.93 -12.05
N ILE A 260 -19.94 10.16 -11.65
CA ILE A 260 -21.35 10.58 -11.60
C ILE A 260 -21.93 10.67 -13.00
N ARG A 261 -21.22 11.30 -13.95
CA ARG A 261 -21.67 11.39 -15.37
C ARG A 261 -21.83 10.01 -16.01
N GLY A 262 -20.93 9.08 -15.66
CA GLY A 262 -21.00 7.69 -16.13
C GLY A 262 -22.10 6.85 -15.46
N GLY A 263 -22.85 7.40 -14.49
CA GLY A 263 -23.93 6.69 -13.79
C GLY A 263 -23.45 5.53 -12.91
N LEU A 264 -22.18 5.52 -12.49
CA LEU A 264 -21.61 4.41 -11.71
C LEU A 264 -21.83 4.55 -10.21
N GLY A 265 -22.11 5.75 -9.70
CA GLY A 265 -22.12 6.09 -8.27
C GLY A 265 -23.11 5.28 -7.42
N ASP A 266 -24.22 4.82 -7.97
CA ASP A 266 -25.23 4.03 -7.25
C ASP A 266 -24.77 2.59 -6.97
N ARG A 267 -23.98 2.02 -7.87
CA ARG A 267 -23.48 0.64 -7.78
C ARG A 267 -22.07 0.56 -7.18
N LEU A 268 -21.26 1.60 -7.41
CA LEU A 268 -19.88 1.66 -6.97
C LEU A 268 -19.82 2.04 -5.49
N HIS A 269 -19.07 1.27 -4.72
CA HIS A 269 -18.75 1.53 -3.31
C HIS A 269 -17.24 1.63 -3.17
N TRP A 270 -16.73 2.85 -3.02
CA TRP A 270 -15.29 3.03 -2.96
C TRP A 270 -14.80 3.67 -1.67
N PHE A 271 -13.53 3.43 -1.39
CA PHE A 271 -12.78 3.90 -0.25
C PHE A 271 -11.47 4.52 -0.72
N ALA A 272 -10.92 5.46 0.03
CA ALA A 272 -9.65 6.10 -0.29
C ALA A 272 -8.87 6.52 0.95
N TYR A 273 -7.57 6.75 0.76
CA TYR A 273 -6.76 7.54 1.69
C TYR A 273 -6.86 9.01 1.31
N CYS A 274 -6.99 9.88 2.33
CA CYS A 274 -7.02 11.33 2.18
C CYS A 274 -6.21 12.02 3.28
N LYS A 275 -5.76 13.23 2.98
CA LYS A 275 -5.19 14.16 3.95
C LYS A 275 -6.32 14.95 4.62
N PRO A 276 -6.30 15.17 5.96
CA PRO A 276 -7.32 15.98 6.65
C PRO A 276 -7.30 17.46 6.23
N GLY A 277 -6.08 17.99 5.98
CA GLY A 277 -5.90 19.39 5.58
C GLY A 277 -6.52 19.69 4.22
N SER A 278 -7.16 20.84 4.09
CA SER A 278 -7.80 21.31 2.84
C SER A 278 -8.90 20.37 2.33
N PHE A 279 -9.57 19.62 3.20
CA PHE A 279 -10.70 18.77 2.81
C PHE A 279 -11.99 19.62 2.80
N SER A 280 -12.57 19.81 1.60
CA SER A 280 -13.68 20.74 1.41
C SER A 280 -15.06 20.08 1.52
N TRP A 281 -16.10 20.92 1.79
CA TRP A 281 -17.50 20.49 1.73
C TRP A 281 -17.90 20.01 0.33
N GLU A 282 -17.43 20.71 -0.70
CA GLU A 282 -17.72 20.38 -2.09
C GLU A 282 -17.18 18.99 -2.44
N LEU A 283 -15.91 18.74 -2.10
CA LEU A 283 -15.28 17.44 -2.34
C LEU A 283 -16.03 16.32 -1.58
N ALA A 284 -16.36 16.51 -0.29
CA ALA A 284 -17.10 15.52 0.49
C ALA A 284 -18.44 15.17 -0.18
N GLY A 285 -19.17 16.16 -0.64
CA GLY A 285 -20.44 15.99 -1.36
C GLY A 285 -20.29 15.26 -2.68
N GLN A 286 -19.27 15.59 -3.48
CA GLN A 286 -18.98 14.90 -4.75
C GLN A 286 -18.52 13.46 -4.53
N MET A 287 -17.65 13.23 -3.54
CA MET A 287 -17.21 11.88 -3.16
C MET A 287 -18.41 11.01 -2.78
N ARG A 288 -19.33 11.51 -1.94
CA ARG A 288 -20.51 10.75 -1.54
C ARG A 288 -21.41 10.40 -2.73
N ARG A 289 -21.67 11.35 -3.62
CA ARG A 289 -22.49 11.14 -4.83
C ARG A 289 -21.86 10.17 -5.82
N SER A 290 -20.53 10.14 -5.92
CA SER A 290 -19.79 9.20 -6.75
C SER A 290 -19.64 7.80 -6.14
N GLY A 291 -20.20 7.56 -4.93
CA GLY A 291 -20.23 6.24 -4.31
C GLY A 291 -19.20 6.03 -3.19
N CYS A 292 -18.49 7.07 -2.74
CA CYS A 292 -17.59 6.97 -1.58
C CYS A 292 -18.36 6.52 -0.34
N ARG A 293 -17.86 5.47 0.34
CA ARG A 293 -18.45 4.92 1.56
C ARG A 293 -17.60 5.19 2.79
N GLY A 294 -16.31 5.40 2.63
CA GLY A 294 -15.44 5.67 3.75
C GLY A 294 -14.08 6.20 3.34
N ILE A 295 -13.51 6.98 4.22
CA ILE A 295 -12.20 7.61 4.05
C ILE A 295 -11.31 7.23 5.23
N ASN A 296 -10.09 6.85 4.90
CA ASN A 296 -9.01 6.69 5.86
C ASN A 296 -8.09 7.91 5.78
N PHE A 297 -8.08 8.73 6.82
CA PHE A 297 -7.22 9.90 6.90
C PHE A 297 -5.93 9.59 7.66
N GLY A 298 -4.80 9.88 7.05
CA GLY A 298 -3.50 9.90 7.73
C GLY A 298 -3.40 11.11 8.65
N ALA A 299 -3.95 11.00 9.86
CA ALA A 299 -3.87 12.07 10.85
C ALA A 299 -2.53 12.08 11.60
N ASP A 300 -1.96 10.89 11.83
CA ASP A 300 -0.72 10.59 12.55
C ASP A 300 -0.74 11.04 14.02
N SER A 301 -1.08 12.31 14.31
CA SER A 301 -1.12 12.86 15.66
C SER A 301 -2.24 13.89 15.80
N GLY A 302 -2.71 14.11 17.02
CA GLY A 302 -3.58 15.22 17.40
C GLY A 302 -2.84 16.38 18.08
N ASP A 303 -1.53 16.24 18.22
CA ASP A 303 -0.65 17.25 18.79
C ASP A 303 0.02 18.09 17.71
N GLU A 304 -0.13 19.42 17.77
CA GLU A 304 0.41 20.34 16.76
C GLU A 304 1.94 20.26 16.64
N GLY A 305 2.64 20.12 17.76
CA GLY A 305 4.10 19.98 17.78
C GLY A 305 4.56 18.70 17.09
N MET A 306 3.85 17.60 17.32
CA MET A 306 4.14 16.31 16.66
C MET A 306 3.78 16.33 15.18
N LEU A 307 2.66 16.94 14.78
CA LEU A 307 2.33 17.12 13.37
C LEU A 307 3.47 17.85 12.63
N GLY A 308 3.98 18.94 13.20
CA GLY A 308 5.15 19.65 12.63
C GLY A 308 6.40 18.76 12.54
N ARG A 309 6.72 17.97 13.57
CA ARG A 309 7.87 17.03 13.57
C ARG A 309 7.72 15.93 12.52
N LEU A 310 6.52 15.41 12.35
CA LEU A 310 6.20 14.38 11.34
C LEU A 310 6.16 14.97 9.92
N GLY A 311 6.24 16.30 9.77
CA GLY A 311 6.20 16.97 8.48
C GLY A 311 4.80 17.05 7.89
N ARG A 312 3.77 17.06 8.75
CA ARG A 312 2.36 17.27 8.34
C ARG A 312 2.10 18.78 8.21
N ASP A 313 1.31 19.14 7.23
CA ASP A 313 1.01 20.53 6.83
C ASP A 313 -0.43 20.93 7.14
N PHE A 314 -1.01 20.38 8.21
CA PHE A 314 -2.37 20.69 8.69
C PHE A 314 -2.39 20.77 10.22
N ALA A 315 -3.42 21.44 10.75
CA ALA A 315 -3.63 21.63 12.17
C ALA A 315 -4.63 20.61 12.76
N PRO A 316 -4.63 20.40 14.09
CA PRO A 316 -5.61 19.55 14.78
C PRO A 316 -7.08 19.94 14.50
N SER A 317 -7.37 21.22 14.28
CA SER A 317 -8.71 21.71 13.92
C SER A 317 -9.19 21.20 12.55
N GLU A 318 -8.28 20.99 11.60
CA GLU A 318 -8.61 20.45 10.27
C GLU A 318 -8.96 18.98 10.35
N ILE A 319 -8.35 18.21 11.26
CA ILE A 319 -8.75 16.82 11.56
C ILE A 319 -10.22 16.76 11.99
N LEU A 320 -10.61 17.61 12.96
CA LEU A 320 -11.98 17.68 13.42
C LEU A 320 -12.95 18.13 12.31
N SER A 321 -12.52 19.09 11.48
CA SER A 321 -13.32 19.58 10.35
C SER A 321 -13.54 18.47 9.32
N ALA A 322 -12.51 17.72 8.94
CA ALA A 322 -12.63 16.62 7.98
C ALA A 322 -13.62 15.55 8.49
N ALA A 323 -13.53 15.15 9.75
CA ALA A 323 -14.48 14.20 10.35
C ALA A 323 -15.92 14.73 10.31
N ARG A 324 -16.13 16.01 10.65
CA ARG A 324 -17.45 16.66 10.61
C ARG A 324 -18.01 16.66 9.18
N LEU A 325 -17.25 17.09 8.20
CA LEU A 325 -17.66 17.16 6.79
C LEU A 325 -18.04 15.77 6.25
N CYS A 326 -17.27 14.74 6.57
CA CYS A 326 -17.58 13.38 6.17
C CYS A 326 -18.88 12.88 6.81
N ARG A 327 -19.06 13.09 8.11
CA ARG A 327 -20.28 12.68 8.84
C ARG A 327 -21.52 13.35 8.29
N GLU A 328 -21.47 14.68 8.01
CA GLU A 328 -22.56 15.45 7.44
C GLU A 328 -22.93 14.96 6.03
N ASN A 329 -22.00 14.31 5.30
CA ASN A 329 -22.23 13.70 4.00
C ASN A 329 -22.45 12.18 4.06
N GLY A 330 -22.52 11.57 5.24
CA GLY A 330 -22.74 10.11 5.40
C GLY A 330 -21.60 9.24 4.88
N ILE A 331 -20.36 9.73 5.02
CA ILE A 331 -19.10 9.01 4.71
C ILE A 331 -18.48 8.56 6.04
N ALA A 332 -18.18 7.28 6.16
CA ALA A 332 -17.51 6.74 7.33
C ALA A 332 -16.05 7.21 7.39
N VAL A 333 -15.54 7.41 8.61
CA VAL A 333 -14.20 7.96 8.84
C VAL A 333 -13.36 7.05 9.72
N MET A 334 -12.15 6.77 9.27
CA MET A 334 -11.07 6.27 10.10
C MET A 334 -9.92 7.27 10.12
N PHE A 335 -9.32 7.52 11.28
CA PHE A 335 -8.03 8.17 11.39
C PHE A 335 -6.95 7.17 11.73
N ASP A 336 -5.84 7.19 10.98
CA ASP A 336 -4.62 6.48 11.34
C ASP A 336 -3.72 7.38 12.18
N LEU A 337 -3.22 6.82 13.29
CA LEU A 337 -2.29 7.43 14.22
C LEU A 337 -0.95 6.71 14.17
N LEU A 338 0.12 7.49 14.19
CA LEU A 338 1.49 7.03 14.18
C LEU A 338 2.23 7.59 15.40
N LEU A 339 2.32 6.78 16.46
CA LEU A 339 2.84 7.20 17.75
C LEU A 339 4.26 6.67 17.98
N GLY A 340 5.06 7.46 18.69
CA GLY A 340 6.42 7.08 19.07
C GLY A 340 7.52 7.59 18.15
N ALA A 341 7.23 8.57 17.31
CA ALA A 341 8.24 9.27 16.49
C ALA A 341 9.22 10.10 17.39
N PRO A 342 10.36 10.56 16.84
CA PRO A 342 11.29 11.39 17.58
C PRO A 342 10.64 12.61 18.23
N GLY A 343 10.84 12.75 19.54
CA GLY A 343 10.28 13.84 20.36
C GLY A 343 8.84 13.62 20.83
N GLU A 344 8.28 12.42 20.66
CA GLU A 344 6.99 12.06 21.26
C GLU A 344 7.06 12.07 22.78
N THR A 345 6.01 12.55 23.43
CA THR A 345 5.92 12.61 24.89
C THR A 345 4.59 12.00 25.36
N ARG A 346 4.50 11.75 26.68
CA ARG A 346 3.24 11.28 27.28
C ARG A 346 2.11 12.28 27.10
N GLU A 347 2.44 13.57 27.15
CA GLU A 347 1.49 14.67 27.00
C GLU A 347 1.02 14.81 25.55
N SER A 348 1.91 14.61 24.55
CA SER A 348 1.49 14.65 23.13
C SER A 348 0.58 13.48 22.78
N ILE A 349 0.87 12.28 23.29
CA ILE A 349 -0.01 11.11 23.18
C ILE A 349 -1.38 11.40 23.82
N ALA A 350 -1.41 11.95 25.04
CA ALA A 350 -2.66 12.27 25.73
C ALA A 350 -3.50 13.28 24.93
N ARG A 351 -2.89 14.35 24.40
CA ARG A 351 -3.58 15.32 23.52
C ARG A 351 -4.11 14.67 22.25
N THR A 352 -3.35 13.75 21.66
CA THR A 352 -3.78 13.01 20.46
C THR A 352 -5.00 12.16 20.76
N ILE A 353 -4.98 11.34 21.82
CA ILE A 353 -6.11 10.47 22.18
C ILE A 353 -7.34 11.31 22.56
N GLU A 354 -7.17 12.42 23.29
CA GLU A 354 -8.26 13.32 23.62
C GLU A 354 -8.91 13.95 22.37
N LEU A 355 -8.10 14.45 21.43
CA LEU A 355 -8.61 14.98 20.16
C LEU A 355 -9.42 13.93 19.40
N MET A 356 -8.87 12.72 19.28
CA MET A 356 -9.51 11.61 18.59
C MET A 356 -10.80 11.18 19.25
N GLY A 357 -10.85 11.16 20.57
CA GLY A 357 -12.07 10.89 21.34
C GLY A 357 -13.23 11.82 20.99
N ARG A 358 -12.92 13.09 20.71
CA ARG A 358 -13.87 14.15 20.34
C ARG A 358 -14.14 14.26 18.83
N SER A 359 -13.36 13.61 17.97
CA SER A 359 -13.46 13.77 16.51
C SER A 359 -14.78 13.29 15.91
N GLY A 360 -15.46 12.35 16.57
CA GLY A 360 -16.64 11.69 16.03
C GLY A 360 -16.33 10.73 14.89
N ALA A 361 -15.06 10.31 14.75
CA ALA A 361 -14.67 9.28 13.80
C ALA A 361 -15.27 7.91 14.17
N ASP A 362 -15.54 7.11 13.15
CA ASP A 362 -16.08 5.76 13.30
C ASP A 362 -15.03 4.78 13.83
N ARG A 363 -13.77 4.93 13.41
CA ARG A 363 -12.63 4.12 13.88
C ARG A 363 -11.35 4.97 13.97
N LEU A 364 -10.46 4.53 14.84
CA LEU A 364 -9.19 5.17 15.17
C LEU A 364 -8.13 4.07 15.18
N GLY A 365 -7.27 4.06 14.15
CA GLY A 365 -6.18 3.09 14.04
C GLY A 365 -4.93 3.59 14.75
N VAL A 366 -4.40 2.82 15.69
CA VAL A 366 -3.21 3.18 16.47
C VAL A 366 -2.03 2.30 16.09
N THR A 367 -1.01 2.91 15.51
CA THR A 367 0.28 2.27 15.27
C THR A 367 1.31 2.86 16.23
N VAL A 368 2.02 2.00 16.96
CA VAL A 368 3.11 2.39 17.86
C VAL A 368 4.44 1.96 17.23
N GLY A 369 5.42 2.88 17.26
CA GLY A 369 6.70 2.68 16.58
C GLY A 369 6.65 3.00 15.09
N VAL A 370 7.67 3.71 14.62
CA VAL A 370 7.74 4.21 13.23
C VAL A 370 8.69 3.37 12.42
N ARG A 371 8.19 2.76 11.32
CA ARG A 371 9.04 2.00 10.38
C ARG A 371 10.07 2.93 9.73
N VAL A 372 11.34 2.60 9.83
CA VAL A 372 12.45 3.38 9.27
C VAL A 372 12.88 2.79 7.93
N TYR A 373 12.47 3.43 6.83
CA TYR A 373 12.89 3.02 5.48
C TYR A 373 14.15 3.78 5.04
N PRO A 374 15.12 3.11 4.40
CA PRO A 374 16.28 3.78 3.82
C PRO A 374 15.89 4.90 2.86
N GLY A 375 16.60 6.03 2.91
CA GLY A 375 16.35 7.16 2.01
C GLY A 375 15.28 8.15 2.47
N THR A 376 14.48 7.83 3.50
CA THR A 376 13.54 8.76 4.12
C THR A 376 14.26 9.83 4.94
N ARG A 377 13.58 10.93 5.27
CA ARG A 377 14.14 11.96 6.18
C ARG A 377 14.37 11.38 7.57
N LEU A 378 13.42 10.57 8.06
CA LEU A 378 13.54 9.90 9.35
C LEU A 378 14.79 9.01 9.41
N SER A 379 15.10 8.24 8.36
CA SER A 379 16.28 7.38 8.35
C SER A 379 17.61 8.14 8.51
N LYS A 380 17.66 9.39 8.07
CA LYS A 380 18.82 10.28 8.27
C LYS A 380 18.84 10.87 9.67
N GLU A 381 17.69 11.27 10.17
CA GLU A 381 17.52 11.89 11.48
C GLU A 381 17.92 10.93 12.62
N VAL A 382 17.43 9.68 12.57
CA VAL A 382 17.69 8.68 13.62
C VAL A 382 19.14 8.14 13.63
N GLN A 383 20.00 8.58 12.70
CA GLN A 383 21.44 8.31 12.76
C GLN A 383 22.17 9.20 13.78
N ARG A 384 21.54 10.27 14.25
CA ARG A 384 22.11 11.11 15.31
C ARG A 384 22.25 10.30 16.58
N GLU A 385 23.36 10.55 17.32
CA GLU A 385 23.74 9.77 18.51
C GLU A 385 22.65 9.74 19.58
N ASP A 386 21.97 10.88 19.78
CA ASP A 386 20.88 11.04 20.76
C ASP A 386 19.64 10.21 20.44
N LEU A 387 19.36 9.93 19.14
CA LEU A 387 18.18 9.19 18.68
C LEU A 387 18.45 7.71 18.42
N ARG A 388 19.70 7.30 18.19
CA ARG A 388 20.04 5.89 17.89
C ARG A 388 19.52 4.89 18.92
N LYS A 389 19.42 5.27 20.17
CA LYS A 389 18.88 4.42 21.26
C LYS A 389 17.39 4.08 21.11
N GLY A 390 16.67 4.82 20.26
CA GLY A 390 15.27 4.52 19.91
C GLY A 390 15.11 3.54 18.74
N LEU A 391 16.21 3.13 18.11
CA LEU A 391 16.16 2.16 17.02
C LEU A 391 15.94 0.75 17.57
N VAL A 392 15.02 0.02 16.96
CA VAL A 392 14.68 -1.37 17.25
C VAL A 392 14.72 -2.17 15.96
N GLY A 393 15.34 -3.35 15.99
CA GLY A 393 15.59 -4.14 14.79
C GLY A 393 16.88 -3.74 14.08
N GLY A 394 17.09 -4.25 12.86
CA GLY A 394 18.25 -3.92 12.04
C GLY A 394 19.51 -4.73 12.36
N SER A 395 19.37 -5.90 12.99
CA SER A 395 20.50 -6.83 13.23
C SER A 395 21.13 -7.30 11.91
N ASP A 396 20.31 -7.43 10.86
CA ASP A 396 20.74 -7.66 9.49
C ASP A 396 19.72 -7.05 8.49
N LEU A 397 19.93 -7.24 7.17
CA LEU A 397 19.04 -6.73 6.12
C LEU A 397 17.63 -7.36 6.13
N ARG A 398 17.45 -8.47 6.86
CA ARG A 398 16.16 -9.18 6.98
C ARG A 398 15.36 -8.73 8.18
N ASP A 399 15.95 -7.94 9.08
CA ASP A 399 15.33 -7.47 10.32
C ASP A 399 14.80 -6.04 10.12
N PRO A 400 13.47 -5.84 10.03
CA PRO A 400 12.89 -4.52 9.82
C PRO A 400 13.26 -3.54 10.93
N VAL A 401 13.72 -2.34 10.55
CA VAL A 401 14.14 -1.30 11.50
C VAL A 401 12.95 -0.39 11.83
N PHE A 402 12.71 -0.22 13.12
CA PHE A 402 11.74 0.72 13.66
C PHE A 402 12.41 1.74 14.58
N PHE A 403 11.74 2.85 14.78
CA PHE A 403 12.08 3.82 15.81
C PHE A 403 10.94 3.93 16.81
N LEU A 404 11.25 3.93 18.09
CA LEU A 404 10.33 4.26 19.17
C LEU A 404 11.03 5.22 20.13
N GLU A 405 10.40 6.37 20.41
CA GLU A 405 10.96 7.40 21.29
C GLU A 405 11.30 6.80 22.66
N PRO A 406 12.58 6.83 23.07
CA PRO A 406 13.02 6.17 24.30
C PRO A 406 12.33 6.66 25.57
N GLY A 407 11.93 7.95 25.58
CA GLY A 407 11.27 8.56 26.74
C GLY A 407 9.90 7.96 27.07
N ILE A 408 9.23 7.37 26.09
CA ILE A 408 7.90 6.76 26.25
C ILE A 408 7.92 5.22 26.13
N ALA A 409 8.94 4.65 25.51
CA ALA A 409 9.02 3.23 25.19
C ALA A 409 8.65 2.28 26.36
N PRO A 410 9.09 2.53 27.62
CA PRO A 410 8.76 1.63 28.73
C PRO A 410 7.29 1.62 29.14
N THR A 411 6.51 2.62 28.75
CA THR A 411 5.17 2.86 29.33
C THR A 411 4.10 3.18 28.31
N VAL A 412 4.41 3.25 27.00
CA VAL A 412 3.50 3.72 25.98
C VAL A 412 2.25 2.84 25.86
N PHE A 413 2.38 1.53 25.98
CA PHE A 413 1.24 0.61 25.89
C PHE A 413 0.31 0.74 27.09
N ASP A 414 0.86 0.78 28.32
CA ASP A 414 0.08 0.99 29.54
C ASP A 414 -0.63 2.35 29.53
N GLN A 415 0.06 3.39 29.04
CA GLN A 415 -0.52 4.71 28.90
C GLN A 415 -1.67 4.72 27.90
N LEU A 416 -1.51 4.08 26.73
CA LEU A 416 -2.55 3.97 25.73
C LEU A 416 -3.75 3.23 26.27
N ASP A 417 -3.56 2.12 26.98
CA ASP A 417 -4.66 1.36 27.58
C ASP A 417 -5.42 2.18 28.61
N ALA A 418 -4.71 2.96 29.43
CA ALA A 418 -5.32 3.87 30.40
C ALA A 418 -6.12 5.01 29.72
N LEU A 419 -5.58 5.61 28.64
CA LEU A 419 -6.24 6.74 27.94
C LEU A 419 -7.42 6.29 27.08
N VAL A 420 -7.29 5.16 26.39
CA VAL A 420 -8.32 4.64 25.48
C VAL A 420 -9.43 3.93 26.26
N GLY A 421 -9.10 3.27 27.36
CA GLY A 421 -10.07 2.49 28.16
C GLY A 421 -10.84 1.49 27.30
N ASN A 422 -12.17 1.51 27.43
CA ASN A 422 -13.07 0.62 26.72
C ASN A 422 -13.68 1.20 25.43
N ASP A 423 -13.14 2.31 24.91
CA ASP A 423 -13.67 2.89 23.66
C ASP A 423 -13.45 1.92 22.49
N PRO A 424 -14.53 1.35 21.91
CA PRO A 424 -14.42 0.33 20.86
C PRO A 424 -13.99 0.91 19.51
N ARG A 425 -13.90 2.23 19.38
CA ARG A 425 -13.47 2.88 18.13
C ARG A 425 -11.96 2.74 17.91
N PHE A 426 -11.17 2.58 18.99
CA PHE A 426 -9.73 2.42 18.89
C PHE A 426 -9.36 0.99 18.51
N LEU A 427 -8.67 0.87 17.40
CA LEU A 427 -8.07 -0.36 16.89
C LEU A 427 -6.55 -0.22 16.93
N PHE A 428 -5.86 -1.31 17.20
CA PHE A 428 -4.40 -1.31 17.31
C PHE A 428 -3.78 -2.12 16.16
N PHE A 429 -2.70 -1.63 15.59
CA PHE A 429 -1.90 -2.39 14.63
C PHE A 429 -1.00 -3.38 15.37
N ASP A 430 -1.64 -4.30 16.07
CA ASP A 430 -1.00 -5.25 16.98
C ASP A 430 -1.75 -6.59 16.96
N PRO A 431 -1.13 -7.68 16.47
CA PRO A 431 -1.76 -9.00 16.42
C PRO A 431 -2.02 -9.61 17.81
N ASP A 432 -1.34 -9.15 18.85
CA ASP A 432 -1.52 -9.63 20.23
C ASP A 432 -2.80 -9.05 20.88
N ARG A 433 -3.54 -8.20 20.17
CA ARG A 433 -4.83 -7.63 20.59
C ARG A 433 -5.98 -8.14 19.71
N PRO A 434 -6.37 -9.42 19.75
CA PRO A 434 -7.23 -10.05 18.76
C PRO A 434 -8.64 -9.44 18.66
N ASP A 435 -9.14 -8.83 19.72
CA ASP A 435 -10.44 -8.16 19.80
C ASP A 435 -10.42 -6.75 19.16
N ARG A 436 -9.25 -6.10 19.10
CA ARG A 436 -9.04 -4.74 18.61
C ARG A 436 -7.97 -4.64 17.52
N ASN A 437 -7.52 -5.76 16.97
CA ASN A 437 -6.47 -5.80 15.97
C ASN A 437 -6.99 -5.36 14.59
N TYR A 438 -6.36 -4.36 13.98
CA TYR A 438 -6.57 -4.02 12.58
C TYR A 438 -5.35 -4.31 11.69
N ASN A 439 -4.34 -5.01 12.20
CA ASN A 439 -3.32 -5.58 11.34
C ASN A 439 -4.01 -6.56 10.38
N TYR A 440 -3.88 -6.32 9.10
CA TYR A 440 -4.59 -7.09 8.07
C TYR A 440 -3.90 -8.42 7.75
N ASN A 441 -2.62 -8.53 8.08
CA ASN A 441 -1.83 -9.72 7.78
C ASN A 441 -2.32 -10.91 8.64
N ALA A 442 -2.80 -11.96 7.96
CA ALA A 442 -3.32 -13.17 8.60
C ALA A 442 -4.49 -12.93 9.60
N ASN A 443 -5.23 -11.83 9.46
CA ASN A 443 -6.34 -11.49 10.34
C ASN A 443 -7.55 -12.40 10.13
N GLN A 444 -7.74 -13.36 11.02
CA GLN A 444 -8.80 -14.38 10.91
C GLN A 444 -10.21 -13.79 11.04
N VAL A 445 -10.38 -12.67 11.76
CA VAL A 445 -11.67 -11.97 11.87
C VAL A 445 -12.08 -11.41 10.51
N LEU A 446 -11.15 -10.75 9.80
CA LEU A 446 -11.36 -10.24 8.45
C LEU A 446 -11.63 -11.39 7.46
N VAL A 447 -10.79 -12.42 7.45
CA VAL A 447 -10.95 -13.58 6.55
C VAL A 447 -12.34 -14.19 6.70
N ARG A 448 -12.82 -14.39 7.95
CA ARG A 448 -14.16 -14.92 8.22
C ARG A 448 -15.24 -13.97 7.73
N ALA A 449 -15.16 -12.68 8.09
CA ALA A 449 -16.15 -11.69 7.69
C ALA A 449 -16.29 -11.59 6.16
N ILE A 450 -15.18 -11.64 5.45
CA ILE A 450 -15.19 -11.60 3.98
C ILE A 450 -15.84 -12.86 3.39
N ARG A 451 -15.58 -14.04 3.96
CA ARG A 451 -16.28 -15.29 3.59
C ARG A 451 -17.79 -15.25 3.86
N GLU A 452 -18.20 -14.53 4.89
CA GLU A 452 -19.60 -14.26 5.23
C GLU A 452 -20.24 -13.18 4.34
N GLY A 453 -19.52 -12.66 3.35
CA GLY A 453 -20.04 -11.71 2.37
C GLY A 453 -19.80 -10.24 2.68
N HIS A 454 -19.05 -9.89 3.74
CA HIS A 454 -18.65 -8.50 3.98
C HIS A 454 -17.65 -8.02 2.91
N ARG A 455 -17.83 -6.79 2.41
CA ARG A 455 -17.02 -6.17 1.35
C ARG A 455 -16.68 -4.73 1.73
N GLY A 456 -15.56 -4.20 1.18
CA GLY A 456 -15.09 -2.82 1.38
C GLY A 456 -13.73 -2.75 2.07
N ALA A 457 -13.36 -1.57 2.56
CA ALA A 457 -12.11 -1.38 3.29
C ALA A 457 -12.07 -2.22 4.57
N TYR A 458 -10.90 -2.77 4.89
CA TYR A 458 -10.76 -3.73 6.00
C TYR A 458 -11.19 -3.15 7.35
N TRP A 459 -10.84 -1.90 7.63
CA TRP A 459 -11.27 -1.21 8.84
C TRP A 459 -12.79 -1.04 8.90
N ASP A 460 -13.46 -0.80 7.77
CA ASP A 460 -14.91 -0.68 7.70
C ASP A 460 -15.61 -2.04 7.84
N ILE A 461 -15.01 -3.12 7.31
CA ILE A 461 -15.47 -4.48 7.56
C ILE A 461 -15.42 -4.79 9.06
N LEU A 462 -14.28 -4.50 9.71
CA LEU A 462 -14.13 -4.69 11.16
C LEU A 462 -15.14 -3.85 11.95
N ARG A 463 -15.36 -2.58 11.55
CA ARG A 463 -16.38 -1.71 12.13
C ARG A 463 -17.75 -2.37 12.13
N ARG A 464 -18.21 -2.82 10.98
CA ARG A 464 -19.54 -3.43 10.80
C ARG A 464 -19.69 -4.78 11.52
N VAL A 465 -18.61 -5.53 11.68
CA VAL A 465 -18.61 -6.79 12.46
C VAL A 465 -18.73 -6.50 13.94
N HIS A 466 -18.01 -5.50 14.46
CA HIS A 466 -18.06 -5.11 15.86
C HIS A 466 -19.44 -4.52 16.24
N ASP A 467 -19.98 -3.61 15.41
CA ASP A 467 -21.28 -2.99 15.66
C ASP A 467 -22.42 -4.02 15.74
N LYS A 468 -22.36 -5.07 14.89
CA LYS A 468 -23.32 -6.19 14.95
C LYS A 468 -23.21 -7.03 16.21
N ARG A 469 -22.04 -7.17 16.82
CA ARG A 469 -21.86 -7.92 18.08
C ARG A 469 -22.42 -7.16 19.27
N VAL A 470 -22.28 -5.83 19.27
CA VAL A 470 -22.80 -4.96 20.34
C VAL A 470 -24.34 -4.89 20.31
N THR A 471 -24.96 -5.00 19.12
CA THR A 471 -26.43 -4.91 18.95
C THR A 471 -27.16 -6.25 19.12
N ARG A 472 -26.46 -7.38 19.28
CA ARG A 472 -27.04 -8.67 19.66
C ARG A 472 -26.70 -8.95 21.12
N PRO A 473 -27.63 -8.71 22.09
CA PRO A 473 -27.45 -9.23 23.45
C PRO A 473 -27.42 -10.76 23.39
N SER A 474 -26.45 -11.33 24.09
CA SER A 474 -26.28 -12.77 24.33
C SER A 474 -27.51 -13.42 24.95
#